data_b5ec7742d9e75f7d01c92606e7cf725b
#
_entry.id   b5ec7742d9e75f7d01c92606e7cf725b
#
_cell.length_a   1.000
_cell.length_b   1.000
_cell.length_c   1.000
_cell.angle_alpha   90.00
_cell.angle_beta   90.00
_cell.angle_gamma   90.00
#
_symmetry.space_group_name_H-M   'P 1'
#
loop_
_entity.id
_entity.type
_entity.pdbx_description
1 polymer ?
#
loop_
_entity_poly.entity_id
_entity_poly.type
_entity_poly.pdbx_seq_one_letter_code
_entity_poly.pdbx_strand_id
1 'polypeptide(L)'
;MKPLRYLKNIELYKANKVKQANGILMLEYNKIKDYKVIFQEIIDEASISIYGATVNKMYRISSPRQELESYLKPKINNKQDNISLYYIKYNNSYYKISTVKENWLDIEYKE
;
A
#
# COMPACT_ATOMS: atom_id res chain seq x y z
N MET A 1 -18.43 -15.07 4.32
CA MET A 1 -18.17 -13.63 4.58
C MET A 1 -17.34 -13.45 5.83
N LYS A 2 -16.28 -12.68 5.77
CA LYS A 2 -15.44 -12.45 6.95
C LYS A 2 -16.10 -11.44 7.88
N PRO A 3 -16.05 -11.68 9.21
CA PRO A 3 -16.64 -10.73 10.17
C PRO A 3 -15.98 -9.35 10.09
N LEU A 4 -16.77 -8.31 10.29
CA LEU A 4 -16.29 -6.92 10.25
C LEU A 4 -15.19 -6.65 11.29
N ARG A 5 -15.17 -7.40 12.39
CA ARG A 5 -14.14 -7.23 13.43
C ARG A 5 -12.72 -7.53 12.97
N TYR A 6 -12.57 -8.21 11.83
CA TYR A 6 -11.25 -8.47 11.26
C TYR A 6 -10.76 -7.37 10.32
N LEU A 7 -11.61 -6.39 10.07
CA LEU A 7 -11.23 -5.25 9.24
C LEU A 7 -10.40 -4.27 10.04
N LYS A 8 -9.32 -3.79 9.44
CA LYS A 8 -8.47 -2.76 10.01
C LYS A 8 -8.61 -1.47 9.20
N ASN A 9 -8.58 -0.35 9.89
CA ASN A 9 -8.61 0.95 9.22
C ASN A 9 -7.20 1.31 8.80
N ILE A 10 -7.04 1.66 7.54
CA ILE A 10 -5.78 2.16 7.00
C ILE A 10 -6.01 3.49 6.32
N GLU A 11 -4.94 4.23 6.11
CA GLU A 11 -4.97 5.48 5.36
C GLU A 11 -4.08 5.35 4.15
N LEU A 12 -4.58 5.79 2.99
CA LEU A 12 -3.80 5.83 1.76
C LEU A 12 -3.23 7.22 1.58
N TYR A 13 -1.92 7.30 1.38
CA TYR A 13 -1.21 8.55 1.14
C TYR A 13 -0.52 8.50 -0.22
N LYS A 14 -0.36 9.67 -0.81
CA LYS A 14 0.46 9.84 -2.00
C LYS A 14 1.54 10.86 -1.70
N ALA A 15 2.79 10.53 -2.03
CA ALA A 15 3.92 11.43 -1.89
C ALA A 15 4.05 12.27 -3.15
N ASN A 16 4.21 13.57 -2.97
CA ASN A 16 4.46 14.51 -4.06
C ASN A 16 5.78 15.23 -3.81
N LYS A 17 6.53 15.47 -4.89
CA LYS A 17 7.76 16.25 -4.80
C LYS A 17 7.41 17.73 -4.82
N VAL A 18 7.81 18.44 -3.78
CA VAL A 18 7.58 19.88 -3.68
C VAL A 18 8.93 20.58 -3.65
N LYS A 19 9.10 21.55 -4.54
CA LYS A 19 10.32 22.34 -4.59
C LYS A 19 10.23 23.46 -3.56
N GLN A 20 11.21 23.51 -2.67
CA GLN A 20 11.27 24.54 -1.66
C GLN A 20 11.93 25.82 -2.17
N ALA A 21 11.79 26.92 -1.42
CA ALA A 21 12.36 28.20 -1.78
C ALA A 21 13.87 28.15 -2.01
N ASN A 22 14.56 27.24 -1.32
CA ASN A 22 16.01 27.05 -1.44
C ASN A 22 16.40 26.11 -2.61
N GLY A 23 15.43 25.67 -3.40
CA GLY A 23 15.68 24.77 -4.53
C GLY A 23 15.74 23.29 -4.18
N ILE A 24 15.66 22.92 -2.92
CA ILE A 24 15.68 21.53 -2.48
C ILE A 24 14.31 20.90 -2.71
N LEU A 25 14.29 19.68 -3.26
CA LEU A 25 13.05 18.92 -3.41
C LEU A 25 12.78 18.13 -2.14
N MET A 26 11.56 18.27 -1.61
CA MET A 26 11.09 17.48 -0.48
C MET A 26 9.86 16.69 -0.86
N LEU A 27 9.67 15.56 -0.18
CA LEU A 27 8.45 14.77 -0.36
C LEU A 27 7.38 15.28 0.61
N GLU A 28 6.20 15.55 0.08
CA GLU A 28 5.04 15.90 0.86
C GLU A 28 4.03 14.76 0.75
N TYR A 29 3.54 14.27 1.90
CA TYR A 29 2.60 13.15 1.95
C TYR A 29 1.20 13.68 2.13
N ASN A 30 0.33 13.40 1.16
CA ASN A 30 -1.05 13.86 1.18
C ASN A 30 -1.98 12.67 1.33
N LYS A 31 -2.87 12.74 2.33
CA LYS A 31 -3.85 11.70 2.55
C LYS A 31 -4.90 11.72 1.44
N ILE A 32 -5.16 10.56 0.86
CA ILE A 32 -6.17 10.42 -0.17
C ILE A 32 -7.49 9.98 0.42
N LYS A 33 -7.50 8.87 1.18
CA LYS A 33 -8.73 8.31 1.71
C LYS A 33 -8.44 7.25 2.76
N ASP A 34 -9.41 7.00 3.63
CA ASP A 34 -9.40 5.88 4.56
C ASP A 34 -10.01 4.66 3.88
N TYR A 35 -9.45 3.49 4.17
CA TYR A 35 -9.97 2.22 3.69
C TYR A 35 -10.02 1.22 4.83
N LYS A 36 -10.95 0.28 4.75
CA LYS A 36 -10.99 -0.86 5.65
C LYS A 36 -10.48 -2.08 4.90
N VAL A 37 -9.51 -2.75 5.50
CA VAL A 37 -8.85 -3.88 4.84
C VAL A 37 -8.63 -5.01 5.84
N ILE A 38 -8.41 -6.21 5.29
CA ILE A 38 -8.03 -7.38 6.05
C ILE A 38 -6.53 -7.54 5.90
N PHE A 39 -5.81 -7.70 7.03
CA PHE A 39 -4.38 -7.97 7.04
C PHE A 39 -4.14 -9.46 7.10
N GLN A 40 -3.24 -9.95 6.25
CA GLN A 40 -2.83 -11.35 6.22
C GLN A 40 -1.33 -11.44 6.10
N GLU A 41 -0.75 -12.48 6.71
CA GLU A 41 0.65 -12.79 6.49
C GLU A 41 0.79 -13.44 5.11
N ILE A 42 1.94 -13.23 4.49
CA ILE A 42 2.23 -13.84 3.20
C ILE A 42 2.85 -15.20 3.46
N ILE A 43 2.12 -16.26 3.12
CA ILE A 43 2.51 -17.63 3.43
C ILE A 43 2.69 -18.51 2.20
N ASP A 44 2.33 -18.05 1.00
CA ASP A 44 2.45 -18.84 -0.20
C ASP A 44 3.90 -18.91 -0.69
N GLU A 45 4.33 -20.09 -1.09
CA GLU A 45 5.72 -20.34 -1.46
C GLU A 45 6.20 -19.48 -2.62
N ALA A 46 5.32 -19.20 -3.60
CA ALA A 46 5.68 -18.39 -4.75
C ALA A 46 6.07 -16.98 -4.32
N SER A 47 5.29 -16.36 -3.44
CA SER A 47 5.57 -15.03 -2.95
C SER A 47 6.81 -15.00 -2.06
N ILE A 48 6.98 -16.01 -1.21
CA ILE A 48 8.17 -16.12 -0.35
C ILE A 48 9.43 -16.23 -1.19
N SER A 49 9.38 -16.98 -2.28
CA SER A 49 10.51 -17.10 -3.21
C SER A 49 10.86 -15.77 -3.87
N ILE A 50 9.83 -14.97 -4.22
CA ILE A 50 10.04 -13.69 -4.88
C ILE A 50 10.59 -12.65 -3.90
N TYR A 51 10.00 -12.56 -2.71
CA TYR A 51 10.35 -11.53 -1.75
C TYR A 51 11.54 -11.89 -0.85
N GLY A 52 11.82 -13.17 -0.68
CA GLY A 52 12.90 -13.64 0.19
C GLY A 52 12.70 -13.23 1.63
N ALA A 53 13.77 -12.83 2.30
CA ALA A 53 13.73 -12.44 3.72
C ALA A 53 12.84 -11.23 3.98
N THR A 54 12.59 -10.40 2.98
CA THR A 54 11.73 -9.21 3.09
C THR A 54 10.31 -9.57 3.50
N VAL A 55 9.86 -10.79 3.21
CA VAL A 55 8.50 -11.25 3.53
C VAL A 55 8.17 -11.09 5.03
N ASN A 56 9.18 -11.11 5.89
CA ASN A 56 8.98 -10.94 7.34
C ASN A 56 8.51 -9.53 7.72
N LYS A 57 8.69 -8.57 6.82
CA LYS A 57 8.25 -7.17 7.02
C LYS A 57 7.05 -6.84 6.16
N MET A 58 6.41 -7.83 5.58
CA MET A 58 5.34 -7.63 4.60
C MET A 58 4.01 -8.16 5.10
N TYR A 59 2.97 -7.55 4.60
CA TYR A 59 1.61 -8.00 4.79
C TYR A 59 0.88 -8.00 3.45
N ARG A 60 -0.11 -8.87 3.35
CA ARG A 60 -1.04 -8.85 2.22
C ARG A 60 -2.35 -8.26 2.72
N ILE A 61 -2.82 -7.21 2.08
CA ILE A 61 -4.06 -6.56 2.47
C ILE A 61 -5.08 -6.69 1.35
N SER A 62 -6.35 -6.78 1.73
CA SER A 62 -7.45 -6.83 0.76
C SER A 62 -8.64 -6.07 1.31
N SER A 63 -9.31 -5.30 0.46
CA SER A 63 -10.54 -4.62 0.85
C SER A 63 -11.75 -5.46 0.47
N PRO A 64 -12.85 -5.38 1.26
CA PRO A 64 -14.00 -6.27 1.07
C PRO A 64 -14.63 -6.20 -0.32
N ARG A 65 -14.61 -5.03 -0.95
CA ARG A 65 -15.19 -4.82 -2.28
C ARG A 65 -14.15 -4.41 -3.30
N GLN A 66 -12.89 -4.75 -3.04
CA GLN A 66 -11.78 -4.40 -3.91
C GLN A 66 -11.68 -2.88 -4.16
N GLU A 67 -12.08 -2.10 -3.17
CA GLU A 67 -12.13 -0.63 -3.30
C GLU A 67 -10.73 -0.03 -3.49
N LEU A 68 -9.77 -0.46 -2.66
CA LEU A 68 -8.41 0.03 -2.74
C LEU A 68 -7.71 -0.46 -4.01
N GLU A 69 -7.87 -1.75 -4.31
CA GLU A 69 -7.27 -2.36 -5.51
C GLU A 69 -7.80 -1.70 -6.77
N SER A 70 -9.11 -1.47 -6.83
CA SER A 70 -9.77 -0.82 -7.97
C SER A 70 -9.32 0.63 -8.15
N TYR A 71 -8.97 1.30 -7.07
CA TYR A 71 -8.45 2.67 -7.15
C TYR A 71 -7.02 2.70 -7.70
N LEU A 72 -6.16 1.79 -7.24
CA LEU A 72 -4.74 1.82 -7.57
C LEU A 72 -4.39 1.17 -8.92
N LYS A 73 -5.06 0.08 -9.26
CA LYS A 73 -4.70 -0.70 -10.44
C LYS A 73 -4.78 0.08 -11.75
N PRO A 74 -5.84 0.84 -12.05
CA PRO A 74 -5.89 1.62 -13.28
C PRO A 74 -4.80 2.68 -13.38
N LYS A 75 -4.43 3.30 -12.26
CA LYS A 75 -3.39 4.32 -12.23
C LYS A 75 -2.03 3.74 -12.60
N ILE A 76 -1.75 2.55 -12.12
CA ILE A 76 -0.50 1.85 -12.40
C ILE A 76 -0.47 1.34 -13.83
N ASN A 77 -1.56 0.71 -14.29
CA ASN A 77 -1.64 0.13 -15.63
C ASN A 77 -1.54 1.19 -16.73
N ASN A 78 -2.11 2.36 -16.48
CA ASN A 78 -2.10 3.46 -17.43
C ASN A 78 -0.82 4.31 -17.34
N LYS A 79 0.10 3.94 -16.46
CA LYS A 79 1.35 4.65 -16.23
C LYS A 79 1.15 6.12 -15.86
N GLN A 80 -0.02 6.48 -15.35
CA GLN A 80 -0.31 7.82 -14.90
C GLN A 80 0.43 8.16 -13.62
N ASP A 81 0.62 7.16 -12.77
CA ASP A 81 1.29 7.30 -11.50
C ASP A 81 2.26 6.15 -11.27
N ASN A 82 3.28 6.42 -10.47
CA ASN A 82 4.24 5.42 -10.03
C ASN A 82 3.78 4.86 -8.69
N ILE A 83 3.68 3.53 -8.59
CA ILE A 83 3.28 2.85 -7.36
C ILE A 83 4.17 3.23 -6.16
N SER A 84 5.43 3.55 -6.40
CA SER A 84 6.37 3.93 -5.35
C SER A 84 6.03 5.24 -4.67
N LEU A 85 5.10 6.03 -5.23
CA LEU A 85 4.64 7.27 -4.62
C LEU A 85 3.51 7.05 -3.62
N TYR A 86 2.90 5.86 -3.59
CA TYR A 86 1.79 5.56 -2.71
C TYR A 86 2.25 4.82 -1.47
N TYR A 87 1.68 5.20 -0.33
CA TYR A 87 2.01 4.62 0.96
C TYR A 87 0.75 4.31 1.74
N ILE A 88 0.81 3.25 2.53
CA ILE A 88 -0.26 2.86 3.43
C ILE A 88 0.19 3.21 4.85
N LYS A 89 -0.66 3.93 5.59
CA LYS A 89 -0.40 4.21 7.00
C LYS A 89 -1.33 3.36 7.85
N TYR A 90 -0.75 2.60 8.76
CA TYR A 90 -1.48 1.80 9.70
C TYR A 90 -0.77 1.83 11.05
N ASN A 91 -1.52 2.14 12.11
CA ASN A 91 -1.03 2.12 13.49
C ASN A 91 0.27 2.93 13.64
N ASN A 92 0.29 4.14 13.07
CA ASN A 92 1.42 5.09 13.07
C ASN A 92 2.66 4.59 12.33
N SER A 93 2.54 3.54 11.55
CA SER A 93 3.62 3.04 10.72
C SER A 93 3.26 3.19 9.25
N TYR A 94 4.27 3.46 8.43
CA TYR A 94 4.09 3.58 6.99
C TYR A 94 4.57 2.32 6.29
N TYR A 95 3.86 1.94 5.25
CA TYR A 95 4.17 0.78 4.42
C TYR A 95 4.20 1.21 2.97
N LYS A 96 5.22 0.78 2.23
CA LYS A 96 5.26 1.00 0.78
C LYS A 96 4.50 -0.14 0.09
N ILE A 97 3.96 0.14 -1.09
CA ILE A 97 3.22 -0.86 -1.85
C ILE A 97 4.20 -1.57 -2.78
N SER A 98 4.29 -2.90 -2.62
CA SER A 98 5.20 -3.71 -3.44
C SER A 98 4.51 -4.27 -4.68
N THR A 99 3.27 -4.73 -4.54
CA THR A 99 2.52 -5.36 -5.64
C THR A 99 1.05 -5.04 -5.51
N VAL A 100 0.39 -4.78 -6.66
CA VAL A 100 -1.05 -4.58 -6.73
C VAL A 100 -1.65 -5.67 -7.61
N LYS A 101 -2.57 -6.44 -7.06
CA LYS A 101 -3.34 -7.46 -7.78
C LYS A 101 -4.81 -7.05 -7.78
N GLU A 102 -5.66 -7.83 -8.47
CA GLU A 102 -7.08 -7.53 -8.52
C GLU A 102 -7.77 -7.65 -7.18
N ASN A 103 -7.32 -8.60 -6.35
CA ASN A 103 -7.98 -8.94 -5.09
C ASN A 103 -7.16 -8.60 -3.86
N TRP A 104 -5.91 -8.14 -4.00
CA TRP A 104 -5.07 -7.81 -2.86
C TRP A 104 -3.90 -6.92 -3.25
N LEU A 105 -3.27 -6.35 -2.21
CA LEU A 105 -2.01 -5.62 -2.31
C LEU A 105 -1.00 -6.26 -1.37
N ASP A 106 0.26 -6.31 -1.78
CA ASP A 106 1.35 -6.67 -0.89
C ASP A 106 2.08 -5.39 -0.49
N ILE A 107 2.23 -5.17 0.81
CA ILE A 107 2.86 -3.99 1.37
C ILE A 107 4.03 -4.37 2.26
N GLU A 108 5.01 -3.48 2.31
CA GLU A 108 6.24 -3.70 3.08
C GLU A 108 6.45 -2.54 4.06
N TYR A 109 6.81 -2.87 5.30
CA TYR A 109 7.11 -1.87 6.33
C TYR A 109 8.22 -0.93 5.85
N LYS A 110 7.98 0.35 5.98
CA LYS A 110 8.95 1.38 5.63
C LYS A 110 9.59 1.91 6.91
N GLU A 111 10.89 1.78 6.97
CA GLU A 111 11.67 2.30 8.09
C GLU A 111 11.87 3.81 7.97
#